data_8090521c7cfff46814693589fed87d9e
#
_entry.id   8090521c7cfff46814693589fed87d9e
#
_cell.length_a   1.000
_cell.length_b   1.000
_cell.length_c   1.000
_cell.angle_alpha   90.00
_cell.angle_beta   90.00
_cell.angle_gamma   90.00
#
_symmetry.space_group_name_H-M   'P 1'
#
loop_
_entity.id
_entity.type
_entity.pdbx_description
1 polymer ?
#
loop_
_entity_poly.entity_id
_entity_poly.type
_entity_poly.pdbx_seq_one_letter_code
_entity_poly.pdbx_strand_id
1 'polypeptide(L)'
;HAAGIEECLAYYRDIGERRNSLPYEIDGVVFKVNSLAAQRELGFRAREPRWAIAHKFPAMEELTEVLDVEFQVGRTGAVTPVARLKPVKVAGVTVSNATLHNMDEIARLGLRIGDTVIIRRAGDVIPQVMQVVLERRPVDARPVEVPSACPVCGSQVERTRLVKRSKGKETTSE
;
A
#
# COMPACT_ATOMS: atom_id res chain seq x y z
N HIS A 1 4.00 -1.59 -31.05
CA HIS A 1 5.26 -2.33 -31.05
C HIS A 1 6.40 -1.34 -30.80
N ALA A 2 7.45 -1.77 -30.11
CA ALA A 2 8.66 -1.02 -29.87
C ALA A 2 9.85 -1.82 -30.41
N ALA A 3 10.75 -1.17 -31.12
CA ALA A 3 11.93 -1.81 -31.71
C ALA A 3 13.09 -1.96 -30.73
N GLY A 4 13.04 -1.23 -29.60
CA GLY A 4 14.09 -1.26 -28.59
C GLY A 4 13.66 -0.62 -27.28
N ILE A 5 14.61 -0.59 -26.32
CA ILE A 5 14.36 -0.08 -24.97
C ILE A 5 13.98 1.40 -24.95
N GLU A 6 14.58 2.21 -25.84
CA GLU A 6 14.30 3.64 -25.91
C GLU A 6 12.85 3.94 -26.27
N GLU A 7 12.28 3.17 -27.22
CA GLU A 7 10.87 3.28 -27.60
C GLU A 7 9.94 2.78 -26.48
N CYS A 8 10.34 1.73 -25.76
CA CYS A 8 9.62 1.26 -24.58
C CYS A 8 9.54 2.35 -23.51
N LEU A 9 10.66 3.02 -23.22
CA LEU A 9 10.74 4.10 -22.25
C LEU A 9 9.97 5.34 -22.68
N ALA A 10 10.00 5.67 -23.99
CA ALA A 10 9.22 6.77 -24.54
C ALA A 10 7.70 6.49 -24.40
N TYR A 11 7.26 5.29 -24.72
CA TYR A 11 5.88 4.86 -24.52
C TYR A 11 5.45 4.90 -23.05
N TYR A 12 6.31 4.45 -22.13
CA TYR A 12 6.07 4.51 -20.69
C TYR A 12 5.82 5.94 -20.21
N ARG A 13 6.66 6.90 -20.65
CA ARG A 13 6.51 8.31 -20.29
C ARG A 13 5.21 8.90 -20.85
N ASP A 14 4.94 8.69 -22.14
CA ASP A 14 3.71 9.16 -22.81
C ASP A 14 2.45 8.64 -22.09
N ILE A 15 2.39 7.34 -21.78
CA ILE A 15 1.26 6.78 -21.05
C ILE A 15 1.18 7.32 -19.62
N GLY A 16 2.32 7.55 -18.97
CA GLY A 16 2.38 8.17 -17.64
C GLY A 16 1.79 9.57 -17.61
N GLU A 17 2.09 10.39 -18.62
CA GLU A 17 1.53 11.75 -18.76
C GLU A 17 0.03 11.73 -19.03
N ARG A 18 -0.44 10.83 -19.87
CA ARG A 18 -1.85 10.68 -20.24
C ARG A 18 -2.67 9.84 -19.26
N ARG A 19 -2.06 9.29 -18.22
CA ARG A 19 -2.66 8.38 -17.26
C ARG A 19 -4.01 8.85 -16.72
N ASN A 20 -4.11 10.14 -16.36
CA ASN A 20 -5.32 10.72 -15.77
C ASN A 20 -6.43 11.02 -16.79
N SER A 21 -6.14 10.97 -18.09
CA SER A 21 -7.11 11.17 -19.18
C SER A 21 -7.70 9.87 -19.72
N LEU A 22 -7.20 8.73 -19.26
CA LEU A 22 -7.72 7.43 -19.68
C LEU A 22 -9.07 7.14 -19.00
N PRO A 23 -10.00 6.44 -19.67
CA PRO A 23 -11.30 6.07 -19.10
C PRO A 23 -11.20 4.92 -18.07
N TYR A 24 -10.01 4.48 -17.73
CA TYR A 24 -9.69 3.44 -16.76
C TYR A 24 -8.38 3.74 -16.03
N GLU A 25 -8.25 3.23 -14.81
CA GLU A 25 -7.02 3.37 -14.03
C GLU A 25 -5.95 2.38 -14.48
N ILE A 26 -4.69 2.86 -14.47
CA ILE A 26 -3.51 2.04 -14.72
C ILE A 26 -2.44 2.31 -13.67
N ASP A 27 -1.67 1.29 -13.31
CA ASP A 27 -0.57 1.37 -12.34
C ASP A 27 0.82 1.21 -12.99
N GLY A 28 0.85 1.00 -14.31
CA GLY A 28 2.06 0.84 -15.10
C GLY A 28 1.79 0.26 -16.48
N VAL A 29 2.84 -0.12 -17.17
CA VAL A 29 2.79 -0.80 -18.46
C VAL A 29 3.47 -2.16 -18.38
N VAL A 30 3.03 -3.12 -19.20
CA VAL A 30 3.66 -4.42 -19.31
C VAL A 30 4.27 -4.54 -20.71
N PHE A 31 5.58 -4.73 -20.75
CA PHE A 31 6.30 -5.04 -21.98
C PHE A 31 6.42 -6.54 -22.14
N LYS A 32 6.22 -7.01 -23.38
CA LYS A 32 6.29 -8.42 -23.72
C LYS A 32 7.15 -8.61 -24.96
N VAL A 33 7.97 -9.65 -24.99
CA VAL A 33 8.67 -10.07 -26.22
C VAL A 33 7.63 -10.44 -27.28
N ASN A 34 7.69 -9.80 -28.47
CA ASN A 34 6.67 -9.95 -29.49
C ASN A 34 6.75 -11.29 -30.25
N SER A 35 7.95 -11.88 -30.37
CA SER A 35 8.14 -13.17 -31.04
C SER A 35 7.63 -14.33 -30.19
N LEU A 36 6.63 -15.07 -30.69
CA LEU A 36 6.13 -16.26 -29.99
C LEU A 36 7.18 -17.38 -29.89
N ALA A 37 8.10 -17.47 -30.87
CA ALA A 37 9.22 -18.41 -30.81
C ALA A 37 10.17 -18.07 -29.65
N ALA A 38 10.55 -16.79 -29.53
CA ALA A 38 11.39 -16.32 -28.43
C ALA A 38 10.67 -16.43 -27.06
N GLN A 39 9.35 -16.23 -26.99
CA GLN A 39 8.60 -16.47 -25.74
C GLN A 39 8.67 -17.93 -25.29
N ARG A 40 8.58 -18.88 -26.23
CA ARG A 40 8.70 -20.32 -25.94
C ARG A 40 10.10 -20.68 -25.44
N GLU A 41 11.14 -20.10 -26.05
CA GLU A 41 12.53 -20.30 -25.66
C GLU A 41 12.83 -19.74 -24.27
N LEU A 42 12.38 -18.51 -23.99
CA LEU A 42 12.54 -17.86 -22.69
C LEU A 42 11.78 -18.58 -21.56
N GLY A 43 10.59 -19.12 -21.88
CA GLY A 43 9.78 -19.91 -20.97
C GLY A 43 9.29 -19.14 -19.73
N PHE A 44 9.14 -19.88 -18.62
CA PHE A 44 8.59 -19.39 -17.35
C PHE A 44 9.54 -19.67 -16.19
N ARG A 45 9.43 -18.87 -15.14
CA ARG A 45 10.01 -19.14 -13.82
C ARG A 45 8.85 -19.25 -12.83
N ALA A 46 8.64 -20.47 -12.32
CA ALA A 46 7.45 -20.77 -11.51
C ALA A 46 6.15 -20.42 -12.27
N ARG A 47 5.48 -19.32 -11.92
CA ARG A 47 4.25 -18.84 -12.56
C ARG A 47 4.46 -17.62 -13.46
N GLU A 48 5.66 -17.04 -13.42
CA GLU A 48 5.97 -15.78 -14.08
C GLU A 48 6.65 -16.01 -15.43
N PRO A 49 6.19 -15.35 -16.51
CA PRO A 49 6.83 -15.42 -17.81
C PRO A 49 8.16 -14.65 -17.80
N ARG A 50 9.23 -15.25 -18.35
CA ARG A 50 10.52 -14.57 -18.51
C ARG A 50 10.54 -13.56 -19.66
N TRP A 51 9.54 -13.61 -20.51
CA TRP A 51 9.37 -12.77 -21.69
C TRP A 51 8.45 -11.55 -21.46
N ALA A 52 8.03 -11.30 -20.21
CA ALA A 52 7.22 -10.14 -19.86
C ALA A 52 7.79 -9.44 -18.62
N ILE A 53 7.75 -8.12 -18.62
CA ILE A 53 8.16 -7.27 -17.50
C ILE A 53 7.15 -6.16 -17.27
N ALA A 54 6.75 -5.95 -16.03
CA ALA A 54 5.92 -4.83 -15.63
C ALA A 54 6.80 -3.65 -15.20
N HIS A 55 6.55 -2.48 -15.79
CA HIS A 55 7.16 -1.21 -15.39
C HIS A 55 6.08 -0.35 -14.74
N LYS A 56 6.07 -0.35 -13.40
CA LYS A 56 5.07 0.34 -12.61
C LYS A 56 5.34 1.86 -12.59
N PHE A 57 4.26 2.65 -12.62
CA PHE A 57 4.38 4.09 -12.36
C PHE A 57 4.75 4.33 -10.90
N PRO A 58 5.39 5.48 -10.61
CA PRO A 58 5.55 5.91 -9.22
C PRO A 58 4.20 5.95 -8.50
N ALA A 59 4.22 5.54 -7.25
CA ALA A 59 3.04 5.65 -6.39
C ALA A 59 2.67 7.13 -6.21
N MET A 60 1.38 7.44 -6.22
CA MET A 60 0.90 8.79 -5.96
C MET A 60 0.81 9.01 -4.45
N GLU A 61 1.24 10.19 -4.04
CA GLU A 61 1.23 10.64 -2.65
C GLU A 61 0.37 11.88 -2.51
N GLU A 62 -0.39 11.95 -1.43
CA GLU A 62 -1.23 13.10 -1.11
C GLU A 62 -1.19 13.39 0.39
N LEU A 63 -1.42 14.66 0.73
CA LEU A 63 -1.54 15.12 2.11
C LEU A 63 -2.98 15.01 2.58
N THR A 64 -3.16 14.47 3.79
CA THR A 64 -4.46 14.44 4.45
C THR A 64 -4.31 14.48 5.98
N GLU A 65 -5.43 14.57 6.69
CA GLU A 65 -5.48 14.64 8.14
C GLU A 65 -6.00 13.31 8.71
N VAL A 66 -5.42 12.86 9.82
CA VAL A 66 -5.87 11.69 10.57
C VAL A 66 -6.97 12.12 11.53
N LEU A 67 -8.21 11.76 11.22
CA LEU A 67 -9.38 12.11 12.03
C LEU A 67 -9.52 11.20 13.25
N ASP A 68 -9.17 9.90 13.07
CA ASP A 68 -9.26 8.89 14.12
C ASP A 68 -8.42 7.65 13.75
N VAL A 69 -8.25 6.73 14.69
CA VAL A 69 -7.65 5.40 14.45
C VAL A 69 -8.59 4.33 14.96
N GLU A 70 -9.07 3.50 14.05
CA GLU A 70 -9.94 2.34 14.36
C GLU A 70 -9.12 1.06 14.39
N PHE A 71 -9.59 0.08 15.14
CA PHE A 71 -8.97 -1.24 15.24
C PHE A 71 -9.89 -2.29 14.62
N GLN A 72 -9.43 -2.89 13.51
CA GLN A 72 -10.15 -3.93 12.79
C GLN A 72 -9.64 -5.31 13.16
N VAL A 73 -10.57 -6.25 13.33
CA VAL A 73 -10.26 -7.64 13.68
C VAL A 73 -10.25 -8.50 12.41
N GLY A 74 -9.09 -9.07 12.10
CA GLY A 74 -8.93 -10.00 10.97
C GLY A 74 -9.45 -11.39 11.27
N ARG A 75 -9.52 -12.25 10.25
CA ARG A 75 -10.00 -13.65 10.37
C ARG A 75 -9.19 -14.51 11.34
N THR A 76 -7.95 -14.16 11.59
CA THR A 76 -7.05 -14.86 12.52
C THR A 76 -7.10 -14.32 13.95
N GLY A 77 -7.98 -13.34 14.22
CA GLY A 77 -8.04 -12.63 15.49
C GLY A 77 -7.03 -11.50 15.64
N ALA A 78 -6.19 -11.27 14.62
CA ALA A 78 -5.24 -10.15 14.66
C ALA A 78 -5.99 -8.82 14.63
N VAL A 79 -5.62 -7.90 15.53
CA VAL A 79 -6.17 -6.56 15.63
C VAL A 79 -5.25 -5.60 14.91
N THR A 80 -5.76 -4.98 13.83
CA THR A 80 -4.98 -4.13 12.93
C THR A 80 -5.47 -2.68 13.02
N PRO A 81 -4.60 -1.70 13.29
CA PRO A 81 -4.97 -0.29 13.29
C PRO A 81 -5.16 0.24 11.86
N VAL A 82 -6.21 1.03 11.68
CA VAL A 82 -6.56 1.70 10.41
C VAL A 82 -6.81 3.16 10.69
N ALA A 83 -6.08 4.04 10.02
CA ALA A 83 -6.30 5.48 10.10
C ALA A 83 -7.59 5.85 9.36
N ARG A 84 -8.48 6.56 10.02
CA ARG A 84 -9.59 7.31 9.42
C ARG A 84 -9.08 8.65 8.99
N LEU A 85 -9.20 8.94 7.71
CA LEU A 85 -8.61 10.12 7.08
C LEU A 85 -9.69 11.10 6.61
N LYS A 86 -9.36 12.37 6.62
CA LYS A 86 -10.10 13.34 5.86
C LYS A 86 -10.07 12.94 4.39
N PRO A 87 -11.24 12.77 3.72
CA PRO A 87 -11.29 12.28 2.37
C PRO A 87 -10.42 13.10 1.42
N VAL A 88 -9.53 12.44 0.68
CA VAL A 88 -8.64 13.05 -0.30
C VAL A 88 -8.58 12.20 -1.57
N LYS A 89 -8.44 12.84 -2.72
CA LYS A 89 -8.30 12.13 -4.01
C LYS A 89 -6.85 11.71 -4.22
N VAL A 90 -6.61 10.42 -4.36
CA VAL A 90 -5.31 9.84 -4.70
C VAL A 90 -5.49 8.95 -5.92
N ALA A 91 -4.80 9.26 -7.01
CA ALA A 91 -4.91 8.51 -8.27
C ALA A 91 -6.39 8.32 -8.73
N GLY A 92 -7.19 9.39 -8.71
CA GLY A 92 -8.59 9.36 -9.18
C GLY A 92 -9.60 8.77 -8.18
N VAL A 93 -9.14 8.11 -7.11
CA VAL A 93 -10.00 7.50 -6.09
C VAL A 93 -10.02 8.32 -4.81
N THR A 94 -11.19 8.48 -4.20
CA THR A 94 -11.31 9.12 -2.90
C THR A 94 -10.89 8.13 -1.81
N VAL A 95 -9.83 8.47 -1.09
CA VAL A 95 -9.28 7.69 0.04
C VAL A 95 -9.75 8.33 1.34
N SER A 96 -10.39 7.55 2.20
CA SER A 96 -10.82 7.92 3.55
C SER A 96 -10.24 7.02 4.64
N ASN A 97 -9.52 5.98 4.25
CA ASN A 97 -8.88 5.05 5.19
C ASN A 97 -7.49 4.65 4.66
N ALA A 98 -6.54 4.46 5.58
CA ALA A 98 -5.22 3.91 5.26
C ALA A 98 -4.79 2.92 6.33
N THR A 99 -4.07 1.87 5.90
CA THR A 99 -3.52 0.92 6.88
C THR A 99 -2.36 1.53 7.64
N LEU A 100 -2.30 1.22 8.93
CA LEU A 100 -1.16 1.50 9.81
C LEU A 100 -0.38 0.22 10.13
N HIS A 101 -0.74 -0.89 9.50
CA HIS A 101 -0.15 -2.21 9.65
C HIS A 101 -0.19 -2.78 11.07
N ASN A 102 0.47 -2.13 12.02
CA ASN A 102 0.58 -2.55 13.43
C ASN A 102 0.94 -1.37 14.34
N MET A 103 0.99 -1.60 15.64
CA MET A 103 1.33 -0.57 16.62
C MET A 103 2.80 -0.13 16.57
N ASP A 104 3.71 -0.98 16.10
CA ASP A 104 5.12 -0.62 15.93
C ASP A 104 5.29 0.42 14.82
N GLU A 105 4.50 0.31 13.76
CA GLU A 105 4.48 1.31 12.69
C GLU A 105 3.92 2.65 13.17
N ILE A 106 2.88 2.66 14.00
CA ILE A 106 2.37 3.88 14.65
C ILE A 106 3.46 4.54 15.51
N ALA A 107 4.18 3.74 16.30
CA ALA A 107 5.28 4.22 17.12
C ALA A 107 6.45 4.75 16.29
N ARG A 108 6.82 4.03 15.21
CA ARG A 108 7.88 4.45 14.27
C ARG A 108 7.56 5.79 13.60
N LEU A 109 6.31 5.97 13.19
CA LEU A 109 5.83 7.22 12.58
C LEU A 109 5.66 8.34 13.61
N GLY A 110 5.55 8.01 14.90
CA GLY A 110 5.17 8.94 15.95
C GLY A 110 3.79 9.54 15.72
N LEU A 111 2.86 8.74 15.11
CA LEU A 111 1.54 9.17 14.68
C LEU A 111 0.64 9.52 15.87
N ARG A 112 -0.11 10.61 15.70
CA ARG A 112 -1.18 11.04 16.62
C ARG A 112 -2.45 11.32 15.84
N ILE A 113 -3.59 11.19 16.49
CA ILE A 113 -4.88 11.62 15.95
C ILE A 113 -4.87 13.14 15.85
N GLY A 114 -5.24 13.69 14.70
CA GLY A 114 -5.12 15.10 14.35
C GLY A 114 -3.91 15.43 13.46
N ASP A 115 -2.96 14.50 13.30
CA ASP A 115 -1.78 14.75 12.46
C ASP A 115 -2.12 14.93 10.98
N THR A 116 -1.37 15.81 10.33
CA THR A 116 -1.27 15.81 8.87
C THR A 116 -0.28 14.74 8.44
N VAL A 117 -0.69 13.89 7.51
CA VAL A 117 0.10 12.76 7.02
C VAL A 117 0.23 12.74 5.51
N ILE A 118 1.31 12.17 5.02
CA ILE A 118 1.48 11.79 3.62
C ILE A 118 0.99 10.35 3.48
N ILE A 119 -0.02 10.16 2.64
CA ILE A 119 -0.50 8.83 2.26
C ILE A 119 -0.03 8.47 0.85
N ARG A 120 0.20 7.19 0.62
CA ARG A 120 0.61 6.64 -0.66
C ARG A 120 -0.38 5.58 -1.11
N ARG A 121 -0.76 5.64 -2.39
CA ARG A 121 -1.51 4.58 -3.06
C ARG A 121 -0.78 4.17 -4.33
N ALA A 122 -0.49 2.89 -4.48
CA ALA A 122 0.10 2.30 -5.68
C ALA A 122 -0.94 1.36 -6.32
N GLY A 123 -1.51 1.75 -7.45
CA GLY A 123 -2.54 0.95 -8.14
C GLY A 123 -3.74 0.61 -7.25
N ASP A 124 -4.21 -0.63 -7.32
CA ASP A 124 -5.31 -1.16 -6.50
C ASP A 124 -4.86 -1.69 -5.12
N VAL A 125 -3.77 -1.13 -4.59
CA VAL A 125 -3.25 -1.49 -3.26
C VAL A 125 -3.90 -0.63 -2.18
N ILE A 126 -4.10 -1.23 -0.99
CA ILE A 126 -4.62 -0.53 0.19
C ILE A 126 -3.72 0.69 0.49
N PRO A 127 -4.29 1.90 0.62
CA PRO A 127 -3.52 3.10 0.95
C PRO A 127 -2.76 2.94 2.27
N GLN A 128 -1.55 3.50 2.33
CA GLN A 128 -0.67 3.43 3.49
C GLN A 128 -0.28 4.83 3.95
N VAL A 129 -0.15 5.02 5.26
CA VAL A 129 0.46 6.21 5.83
C VAL A 129 1.99 6.05 5.74
N MET A 130 2.64 6.97 5.04
CA MET A 130 4.09 6.94 4.81
C MET A 130 4.87 7.76 5.82
N GLN A 131 4.34 8.95 6.13
CA GLN A 131 5.04 9.91 6.97
C GLN A 131 4.05 10.85 7.66
N VAL A 132 4.41 11.32 8.85
CA VAL A 132 3.75 12.41 9.58
C VAL A 132 4.46 13.72 9.27
N VAL A 133 3.71 14.77 8.97
CA VAL A 133 4.24 16.13 8.74
C VAL A 133 4.24 16.86 10.09
N LEU A 134 5.34 16.71 10.84
CA LEU A 134 5.45 17.22 12.21
C LEU A 134 5.26 18.72 12.32
N GLU A 135 5.67 19.48 11.30
CA GLU A 135 5.52 20.95 11.23
C GLU A 135 4.06 21.40 11.20
N ARG A 136 3.14 20.49 10.84
CA ARG A 136 1.70 20.72 10.77
C ARG A 136 0.91 20.06 11.89
N ARG A 137 1.62 19.49 12.88
CA ARG A 137 0.95 18.85 14.03
C ARG A 137 0.19 19.87 14.85
N PRO A 138 -1.11 19.68 15.06
CA PRO A 138 -1.90 20.56 15.93
C PRO A 138 -1.51 20.34 17.41
N VAL A 139 -1.72 21.37 18.23
CA VAL A 139 -1.36 21.33 19.66
C VAL A 139 -2.19 20.30 20.44
N ASP A 140 -3.40 20.03 19.99
CA ASP A 140 -4.38 19.11 20.56
C ASP A 140 -4.30 17.69 19.97
N ALA A 141 -3.24 17.36 19.21
CA ALA A 141 -3.01 16.04 18.67
C ALA A 141 -2.90 14.98 19.79
N ARG A 142 -3.76 13.97 19.73
CA ARG A 142 -3.89 12.93 20.75
C ARG A 142 -3.10 11.66 20.42
N PRO A 143 -2.47 10.99 21.39
CA PRO A 143 -1.84 9.70 21.16
C PRO A 143 -2.87 8.64 20.74
N VAL A 144 -2.43 7.64 19.98
CA VAL A 144 -3.26 6.46 19.64
C VAL A 144 -3.17 5.49 20.81
N GLU A 145 -4.31 5.18 21.41
CA GLU A 145 -4.39 4.22 22.52
C GLU A 145 -4.67 2.80 21.99
N VAL A 146 -3.91 1.83 22.51
CA VAL A 146 -4.13 0.41 22.18
C VAL A 146 -5.34 -0.08 22.95
N PRO A 147 -6.35 -0.71 22.30
CA PRO A 147 -7.49 -1.25 23.01
C PRO A 147 -7.05 -2.44 23.89
N SER A 148 -7.46 -2.46 25.15
CA SER A 148 -7.25 -3.59 26.07
C SER A 148 -8.21 -4.75 25.81
N ALA A 149 -9.31 -4.48 25.14
CA ALA A 149 -10.34 -5.47 24.77
C ALA A 149 -10.64 -5.44 23.28
N CYS A 150 -10.96 -6.61 22.74
CA CYS A 150 -11.34 -6.76 21.33
C CYS A 150 -12.60 -5.93 21.03
N PRO A 151 -12.60 -5.07 20.01
CA PRO A 151 -13.75 -4.22 19.68
C PRO A 151 -14.97 -5.00 19.16
N VAL A 152 -14.80 -6.28 18.82
CA VAL A 152 -15.88 -7.14 18.29
C VAL A 152 -16.49 -8.04 19.36
N CYS A 153 -15.67 -8.69 20.21
CA CYS A 153 -16.14 -9.71 21.14
C CYS A 153 -15.81 -9.42 22.62
N GLY A 154 -15.09 -8.34 22.92
CA GLY A 154 -14.74 -7.97 24.29
C GLY A 154 -13.63 -8.81 24.94
N SER A 155 -13.09 -9.83 24.25
CA SER A 155 -11.97 -10.61 24.77
C SER A 155 -10.74 -9.77 24.97
N GLN A 156 -9.89 -10.13 25.93
CA GLN A 156 -8.63 -9.45 26.18
C GLN A 156 -7.73 -9.46 24.93
N VAL A 157 -7.10 -8.31 24.63
CA VAL A 157 -6.12 -8.16 23.58
C VAL A 157 -4.72 -8.21 24.15
N GLU A 158 -3.88 -9.09 23.60
CA GLU A 158 -2.50 -9.26 24.03
C GLU A 158 -1.55 -9.03 22.87
N ARG A 159 -0.38 -8.46 23.15
CA ARG A 159 0.68 -8.34 22.17
C ARG A 159 1.41 -9.67 22.04
N THR A 160 1.25 -10.32 20.89
CA THR A 160 1.90 -11.59 20.59
C THR A 160 2.75 -11.50 19.33
N ARG A 161 3.82 -12.30 19.25
CA ARG A 161 4.59 -12.46 18.02
C ARG A 161 3.80 -13.35 17.05
N LEU A 162 3.61 -12.86 15.83
CA LEU A 162 2.96 -13.66 14.79
C LEU A 162 3.92 -14.75 14.29
N VAL A 163 3.61 -15.99 14.59
CA VAL A 163 4.32 -17.16 14.06
C VAL A 163 3.61 -17.66 12.82
N LYS A 164 4.20 -17.42 11.65
CA LYS A 164 3.70 -18.01 10.38
C LYS A 164 4.25 -19.43 10.24
N ARG A 165 3.37 -20.42 10.30
CA ARG A 165 3.67 -21.82 9.96
C ARG A 165 3.39 -22.06 8.48
N SER A 166 4.41 -22.22 7.67
CA SER A 166 4.29 -22.61 6.26
C SER A 166 5.24 -23.77 5.97
N LYS A 167 4.69 -24.92 5.54
CA LYS A 167 5.43 -26.12 5.10
C LYS A 167 6.57 -26.55 6.03
N GLY A 168 6.31 -26.62 7.35
CA GLY A 168 7.27 -27.12 8.33
C GLY A 168 8.39 -26.12 8.70
N LYS A 169 8.33 -24.88 8.24
CA LYS A 169 9.20 -23.79 8.70
C LYS A 169 8.38 -22.78 9.49
N GLU A 170 8.81 -22.51 10.71
CA GLU A 170 8.30 -21.40 11.52
C GLU A 170 9.10 -20.13 11.17
N THR A 171 8.41 -19.09 10.74
CA THR A 171 9.00 -17.76 10.54
C THR A 171 8.33 -16.83 11.54
N THR A 172 9.11 -16.27 12.44
CA THR A 172 8.67 -15.25 13.40
C THR A 172 8.85 -13.90 12.72
N SER A 173 7.78 -13.12 12.58
CA SER A 173 7.89 -11.72 12.21
C SER A 173 7.86 -10.88 13.49
N GLU A 174 8.89 -10.07 13.67
CA GLU A 174 8.91 -9.00 14.66
C GLU A 174 7.97 -7.87 14.25
#